data_f30d5cd85703fa222a7bf57199d64a4a
#
_entry.id   f30d5cd85703fa222a7bf57199d64a4a
#
_cell.length_a   1.000
_cell.length_b   1.000
_cell.length_c   1.000
_cell.angle_alpha   90.00
_cell.angle_beta   90.00
_cell.angle_gamma   90.00
#
_symmetry.space_group_name_H-M   'P 1'
#
loop_
_entity.id
_entity.type
_entity.pdbx_description
1 polymer ?
#
loop_
_entity_poly.entity_id
_entity_poly.type
_entity_poly.pdbx_seq_one_letter_code
_entity_poly.pdbx_strand_id
1 'polypeptide(L)'
;MRTFFVDDVECFHIYFYTEKIKELLYQFKGCYDYELRSVFLEYYIHYLNYKFKNYIIVPAPSSGKGDQERGYNHVEEMFSFLNLKMFKCVHKTKDVKQADLTTKEREKIGNVLVIDDVDLSKKKILLVDDVYTTGSTIKSMIKLVKEKGAKKVKVLLMSKTIDLEKRE
;
A
#
# COMPACT_ATOMS: atom_id res chain seq x y z
N MET A 1 -2.78 16.55 4.85
CA MET A 1 -1.99 15.36 5.17
C MET A 1 -1.65 15.36 6.66
N ARG A 2 -1.78 14.24 7.36
CA ARG A 2 -1.51 14.09 8.80
C ARG A 2 -0.47 12.99 9.02
N THR A 3 0.20 13.03 10.18
CA THR A 3 1.30 12.11 10.53
C THR A 3 0.90 11.27 11.74
N PHE A 4 1.32 10.01 11.74
CA PHE A 4 1.25 9.09 12.87
C PHE A 4 2.42 8.11 12.79
N PHE A 5 2.57 7.22 13.76
CA PHE A 5 3.66 6.26 13.80
C PHE A 5 3.13 4.84 13.89
N VAL A 6 3.82 3.93 13.20
CA VAL A 6 3.69 2.50 13.35
C VAL A 6 5.06 2.00 13.79
N ASP A 7 5.17 1.60 15.06
CA ASP A 7 6.44 1.37 15.74
C ASP A 7 7.34 2.63 15.62
N ASP A 8 8.53 2.51 15.04
CA ASP A 8 9.48 3.60 14.79
C ASP A 8 9.34 4.25 13.39
N VAL A 9 8.37 3.83 12.59
CA VAL A 9 8.20 4.27 11.21
C VAL A 9 7.18 5.40 11.11
N GLU A 10 7.60 6.52 10.53
CA GLU A 10 6.75 7.68 10.26
C GLU A 10 5.79 7.38 9.10
N CYS A 11 4.50 7.48 9.38
CA CYS A 11 3.42 7.21 8.47
C CYS A 11 2.61 8.49 8.21
N PHE A 12 2.17 8.65 6.97
CA PHE A 12 1.36 9.78 6.52
C PHE A 12 0.06 9.27 5.95
N HIS A 13 -1.04 9.97 6.19
CA HIS A 13 -2.28 9.78 5.45
C HIS A 13 -2.80 11.11 4.93
N ILE A 14 -3.45 11.06 3.76
CA ILE A 14 -3.98 12.25 3.10
C ILE A 14 -5.36 12.56 3.66
N TYR A 15 -6.26 11.58 3.67
CA TYR A 15 -7.63 11.72 4.10
C TYR A 15 -7.93 10.85 5.33
N PHE A 16 -9.01 11.18 6.03
CA PHE A 16 -9.69 10.21 6.87
C PHE A 16 -10.64 9.35 6.04
N TYR A 17 -10.77 8.07 6.39
CA TYR A 17 -11.66 7.12 5.75
C TYR A 17 -13.11 7.40 6.17
N THR A 18 -13.73 8.38 5.53
CA THR A 18 -15.14 8.77 5.69
C THR A 18 -16.02 8.03 4.69
N GLU A 19 -17.35 8.10 4.85
CA GLU A 19 -18.29 7.50 3.88
C GLU A 19 -18.04 8.01 2.44
N LYS A 20 -17.75 9.31 2.25
CA LYS A 20 -17.43 9.87 0.93
C LYS A 20 -16.17 9.25 0.31
N ILE A 21 -15.12 9.05 1.10
CA ILE A 21 -13.88 8.41 0.63
C ILE A 21 -14.12 6.93 0.32
N LYS A 22 -14.91 6.25 1.13
CA LYS A 22 -15.32 4.87 0.91
C LYS A 22 -16.09 4.70 -0.40
N GLU A 23 -17.04 5.59 -0.65
CA GLU A 23 -17.84 5.61 -1.87
C GLU A 23 -16.99 5.83 -3.12
N LEU A 24 -16.07 6.82 -3.07
CA LEU A 24 -15.14 7.11 -4.15
C LEU A 24 -14.18 5.93 -4.43
N LEU A 25 -13.66 5.29 -3.38
CA LEU A 25 -12.85 4.08 -3.51
C LEU A 25 -13.65 2.91 -4.07
N TYR A 26 -14.93 2.78 -3.70
CA TYR A 26 -15.80 1.76 -4.26
C TYR A 26 -16.00 1.97 -5.76
N GLN A 27 -16.25 3.19 -6.21
CA GLN A 27 -16.34 3.52 -7.63
C GLN A 27 -15.05 3.16 -8.36
N PHE A 28 -13.90 3.55 -7.82
CA PHE A 28 -12.60 3.27 -8.44
C PHE A 28 -12.26 1.78 -8.50
N LYS A 29 -12.34 1.05 -7.37
CA LYS A 29 -11.89 -0.34 -7.29
C LYS A 29 -13.00 -1.38 -7.40
N GLY A 30 -14.26 -1.02 -7.14
CA GLY A 30 -15.41 -1.91 -7.20
C GLY A 30 -16.23 -1.78 -8.46
N CYS A 31 -16.42 -0.56 -8.97
CA CYS A 31 -17.12 -0.27 -10.23
C CYS A 31 -16.14 -0.11 -11.41
N TYR A 32 -14.82 -0.23 -11.16
CA TYR A 32 -13.77 -0.17 -12.17
C TYR A 32 -13.65 1.18 -12.90
N ASP A 33 -14.07 2.27 -12.25
CA ASP A 33 -13.94 3.62 -12.82
C ASP A 33 -12.48 4.08 -12.78
N TYR A 34 -11.74 3.72 -13.84
CA TYR A 34 -10.32 3.96 -13.96
C TYR A 34 -9.95 5.46 -13.97
N GLU A 35 -10.85 6.33 -14.43
CA GLU A 35 -10.59 7.77 -14.49
C GLU A 35 -10.44 8.41 -13.12
N LEU A 36 -10.97 7.77 -12.06
CA LEU A 36 -10.80 8.25 -10.69
C LEU A 36 -9.39 8.08 -10.12
N ARG A 37 -8.47 7.39 -10.79
CA ARG A 37 -7.11 7.11 -10.29
C ARG A 37 -6.33 8.36 -9.88
N SER A 38 -6.51 9.49 -10.59
CA SER A 38 -5.79 10.75 -10.30
C SER A 38 -6.39 11.55 -9.15
N VAL A 39 -7.70 11.45 -8.93
CA VAL A 39 -8.48 12.31 -8.02
C VAL A 39 -7.94 12.26 -6.58
N PHE A 40 -7.46 11.11 -6.14
CA PHE A 40 -7.03 10.92 -4.74
C PHE A 40 -5.77 11.72 -4.37
N LEU A 41 -4.86 11.93 -5.31
CA LEU A 41 -3.55 12.54 -5.03
C LEU A 41 -3.35 13.88 -5.73
N GLU A 42 -4.18 14.25 -6.69
CA GLU A 42 -4.00 15.39 -7.60
C GLU A 42 -3.58 16.67 -6.87
N TYR A 43 -4.31 17.03 -5.82
CA TYR A 43 -4.00 18.23 -5.03
C TYR A 43 -2.63 18.18 -4.35
N TYR A 44 -2.11 16.99 -4.05
CA TYR A 44 -0.89 16.80 -3.28
C TYR A 44 0.32 16.41 -4.12
N ILE A 45 0.19 16.16 -5.43
CA ILE A 45 1.24 15.59 -6.28
C ILE A 45 2.55 16.36 -6.17
N HIS A 46 2.54 17.69 -6.32
CA HIS A 46 3.77 18.51 -6.28
C HIS A 46 4.45 18.43 -4.91
N TYR A 47 3.67 18.54 -3.85
CA TYR A 47 4.19 18.43 -2.49
C TYR A 47 4.76 17.05 -2.19
N LEU A 48 4.07 15.98 -2.59
CA LEU A 48 4.51 14.59 -2.37
C LEU A 48 5.79 14.29 -3.16
N ASN A 49 5.88 14.72 -4.41
CA ASN A 49 7.08 14.58 -5.22
C ASN A 49 8.29 15.30 -4.60
N TYR A 50 8.10 16.51 -4.08
CA TYR A 50 9.15 17.22 -3.36
C TYR A 50 9.57 16.51 -2.07
N LYS A 51 8.59 16.13 -1.25
CA LYS A 51 8.80 15.50 0.06
C LYS A 51 9.50 14.15 -0.03
N PHE A 52 9.18 13.35 -1.05
CA PHE A 52 9.65 11.98 -1.21
C PHE A 52 10.59 11.79 -2.40
N LYS A 53 11.15 12.85 -2.97
CA LYS A 53 11.96 12.83 -4.20
C LYS A 53 13.08 11.78 -4.28
N ASN A 54 13.57 11.30 -3.14
CA ASN A 54 14.65 10.32 -3.07
C ASN A 54 14.19 8.95 -2.57
N TYR A 55 12.88 8.70 -2.57
CA TYR A 55 12.30 7.43 -2.16
C TYR A 55 11.93 6.58 -3.38
N ILE A 56 11.95 5.28 -3.17
CA ILE A 56 11.41 4.29 -4.10
C ILE A 56 10.07 3.85 -3.54
N ILE A 57 9.02 3.90 -4.35
CA ILE A 57 7.69 3.43 -3.98
C ILE A 57 7.68 1.90 -3.98
N VAL A 58 7.16 1.31 -2.92
CA VAL A 58 6.79 -0.11 -2.86
C VAL A 58 5.30 -0.19 -2.53
N PRO A 59 4.44 -0.53 -3.49
CA PRO A 59 3.01 -0.60 -3.30
C PRO A 59 2.61 -1.82 -2.49
N ALA A 60 1.55 -1.69 -1.69
CA ALA A 60 0.91 -2.83 -1.05
C ALA A 60 0.30 -3.76 -2.12
N PRO A 61 0.49 -5.08 -2.01
CA PRO A 61 -0.06 -6.01 -2.97
C PRO A 61 -1.57 -6.11 -2.79
N SER A 62 -2.30 -5.89 -3.87
CA SER A 62 -3.75 -6.13 -3.91
C SER A 62 -4.05 -7.62 -4.09
N SER A 63 -5.33 -8.03 -4.17
CA SER A 63 -5.64 -9.43 -4.50
C SER A 63 -5.50 -9.65 -6.00
N GLY A 64 -4.71 -10.65 -6.41
CA GLY A 64 -4.51 -10.97 -7.82
C GLY A 64 -5.82 -11.23 -8.57
N LYS A 65 -6.83 -11.86 -7.91
CA LYS A 65 -8.17 -12.03 -8.48
C LYS A 65 -8.84 -10.69 -8.77
N GLY A 66 -8.83 -9.76 -7.81
CA GLY A 66 -9.41 -8.44 -8.01
C GLY A 66 -8.67 -7.62 -9.08
N ASP A 67 -7.36 -7.78 -9.21
CA ASP A 67 -6.57 -7.11 -10.26
C ASP A 67 -6.86 -7.69 -11.65
N GLN A 68 -7.02 -9.02 -11.76
CA GLN A 68 -7.42 -9.67 -13.01
C GLN A 68 -8.81 -9.23 -13.48
N GLU A 69 -9.77 -9.12 -12.56
CA GLU A 69 -11.13 -8.66 -12.87
C GLU A 69 -11.16 -7.20 -13.32
N ARG A 70 -10.32 -6.33 -12.71
CA ARG A 70 -10.22 -4.90 -13.04
C ARG A 70 -9.33 -4.60 -14.23
N GLY A 71 -8.36 -5.44 -14.52
CA GLY A 71 -7.27 -5.18 -15.47
C GLY A 71 -6.17 -4.26 -14.94
N TYR A 72 -6.21 -3.85 -13.67
CA TYR A 72 -5.18 -2.99 -13.06
C TYR A 72 -5.09 -3.18 -11.54
N ASN A 73 -3.92 -2.85 -10.96
CA ASN A 73 -3.73 -2.74 -9.52
C ASN A 73 -4.07 -1.31 -9.08
N HIS A 74 -5.11 -1.16 -8.29
CA HIS A 74 -5.63 0.16 -7.89
C HIS A 74 -4.64 0.98 -7.05
N VAL A 75 -3.81 0.35 -6.20
CA VAL A 75 -2.78 1.06 -5.42
C VAL A 75 -1.68 1.57 -6.35
N GLU A 76 -1.20 0.74 -7.27
CA GLU A 76 -0.19 1.12 -8.23
C GLU A 76 -0.66 2.29 -9.10
N GLU A 77 -1.87 2.21 -9.66
CA GLU A 77 -2.43 3.26 -10.50
C GLU A 77 -2.63 4.57 -9.74
N MET A 78 -3.14 4.51 -8.50
CA MET A 78 -3.32 5.69 -7.67
C MET A 78 -2.00 6.44 -7.42
N PHE A 79 -0.91 5.72 -7.15
CA PHE A 79 0.39 6.31 -6.84
C PHE A 79 1.31 6.49 -8.06
N SER A 80 0.90 6.06 -9.26
CA SER A 80 1.67 6.19 -10.50
C SER A 80 1.93 7.65 -10.92
N PHE A 81 1.09 8.58 -10.45
CA PHE A 81 1.24 10.03 -10.73
C PHE A 81 2.40 10.67 -9.98
N LEU A 82 2.96 10.00 -8.99
CA LEU A 82 4.17 10.47 -8.34
C LEU A 82 5.38 10.19 -9.26
N ASN A 83 6.20 11.22 -9.49
CA ASN A 83 7.43 11.08 -10.28
C ASN A 83 8.54 10.39 -9.46
N LEU A 84 8.24 9.19 -8.99
CA LEU A 84 9.10 8.34 -8.18
C LEU A 84 9.20 6.96 -8.81
N LYS A 85 10.37 6.33 -8.69
CA LYS A 85 10.52 4.94 -9.15
C LYS A 85 9.63 4.02 -8.31
N MET A 86 8.81 3.22 -8.97
CA MET A 86 8.02 2.17 -8.32
C MET A 86 8.71 0.82 -8.45
N PHE A 87 8.73 0.05 -7.35
CA PHE A 87 9.35 -1.26 -7.28
C PHE A 87 8.38 -2.26 -6.65
N LYS A 88 7.90 -3.20 -7.44
CA LYS A 88 6.89 -4.19 -7.08
C LYS A 88 7.56 -5.47 -6.59
N CYS A 89 8.06 -5.47 -5.38
CA CYS A 89 8.81 -6.58 -4.81
C CYS A 89 8.08 -7.29 -3.65
N VAL A 90 6.88 -6.83 -3.27
CA VAL A 90 6.07 -7.46 -2.22
C VAL A 90 4.84 -8.09 -2.83
N HIS A 91 4.56 -9.35 -2.49
CA HIS A 91 3.48 -10.16 -3.06
C HIS A 91 2.68 -10.85 -1.96
N LYS A 92 1.46 -11.28 -2.28
CA LYS A 92 0.68 -12.19 -1.42
C LYS A 92 1.06 -13.63 -1.72
N THR A 93 1.25 -14.45 -0.68
CA THR A 93 1.66 -15.85 -0.83
C THR A 93 0.70 -16.67 -1.69
N LYS A 94 -0.60 -16.32 -1.71
CA LYS A 94 -1.59 -16.98 -2.58
C LYS A 94 -1.32 -16.78 -4.07
N ASP A 95 -0.70 -15.67 -4.43
CA ASP A 95 -0.38 -15.35 -5.83
C ASP A 95 0.89 -16.10 -6.30
N VAL A 96 1.77 -16.49 -5.36
CA VAL A 96 3.07 -17.14 -5.65
C VAL A 96 3.00 -18.67 -5.63
N LYS A 97 2.09 -19.28 -4.87
CA LYS A 97 2.07 -20.74 -4.61
C LYS A 97 0.84 -21.47 -5.13
N GLN A 98 0.28 -21.11 -6.27
CA GLN A 98 -0.83 -21.89 -6.84
C GLN A 98 -0.44 -23.29 -7.34
N ALA A 99 0.84 -23.61 -7.47
CA ALA A 99 1.31 -24.86 -8.07
C ALA A 99 1.38 -26.07 -7.10
N ASP A 100 1.68 -25.88 -5.77
CA ASP A 100 2.14 -27.00 -4.94
C ASP A 100 1.41 -27.25 -3.59
N LEU A 101 0.30 -26.58 -3.27
CA LEU A 101 -0.36 -26.72 -1.95
C LEU A 101 -1.77 -27.32 -2.01
N THR A 102 -2.07 -28.21 -1.07
CA THR A 102 -3.42 -28.77 -0.87
C THR A 102 -4.42 -27.73 -0.35
N THR A 103 -5.72 -27.93 -0.61
CA THR A 103 -6.80 -26.99 -0.25
C THR A 103 -6.81 -26.61 1.25
N LYS A 104 -6.46 -27.55 2.14
CA LYS A 104 -6.43 -27.34 3.60
C LYS A 104 -5.24 -26.49 4.08
N GLU A 105 -4.12 -26.54 3.36
CA GLU A 105 -2.94 -25.71 3.67
C GLU A 105 -3.15 -24.28 3.18
N ARG A 106 -3.93 -24.09 2.10
CA ARG A 106 -4.31 -22.76 1.56
C ARG A 106 -5.16 -21.95 2.54
N GLU A 107 -6.00 -22.59 3.34
CA GLU A 107 -6.84 -21.91 4.35
C GLU A 107 -6.06 -21.48 5.60
N LYS A 108 -5.00 -22.22 5.97
CA LYS A 108 -4.15 -21.91 7.14
C LYS A 108 -3.05 -20.88 6.86
N ILE A 109 -2.61 -20.77 5.60
CA ILE A 109 -1.63 -19.76 5.16
C ILE A 109 -2.36 -18.47 4.84
N GLY A 110 -2.99 -17.82 5.79
CA GLY A 110 -3.66 -16.53 5.60
C GLY A 110 -2.92 -15.58 4.64
N ASN A 111 -3.35 -14.36 4.46
CA ASN A 111 -2.72 -13.35 3.59
C ASN A 111 -1.29 -12.98 4.04
N VAL A 112 -0.37 -13.96 4.00
CA VAL A 112 1.03 -13.77 4.34
C VAL A 112 1.68 -13.04 3.16
N LEU A 113 2.34 -11.93 3.47
CA LEU A 113 3.14 -11.20 2.50
C LEU A 113 4.53 -11.82 2.41
N VAL A 114 5.06 -11.86 1.21
CA VAL A 114 6.44 -12.25 0.90
C VAL A 114 7.12 -11.14 0.11
N ILE A 115 8.43 -11.07 0.22
CA ILE A 115 9.25 -10.13 -0.56
C ILE A 115 10.22 -10.91 -1.42
N ASP A 116 10.45 -10.43 -2.63
CA ASP A 116 11.45 -11.00 -3.54
C ASP A 116 12.85 -10.98 -2.93
N ASP A 117 13.75 -11.79 -3.49
CA ASP A 117 15.15 -11.75 -3.09
C ASP A 117 15.85 -10.53 -3.70
N VAL A 118 15.74 -9.40 -3.00
CA VAL A 118 16.22 -8.10 -3.45
C VAL A 118 17.06 -7.42 -2.37
N ASP A 119 18.09 -6.71 -2.76
CA ASP A 119 18.87 -5.85 -1.88
C ASP A 119 18.28 -4.44 -1.84
N LEU A 120 17.77 -4.05 -0.66
CA LEU A 120 17.28 -2.71 -0.39
C LEU A 120 18.28 -1.86 0.42
N SER A 121 19.50 -2.35 0.65
CA SER A 121 20.55 -1.59 1.33
C SER A 121 20.76 -0.23 0.65
N LYS A 122 20.98 0.80 1.47
CA LYS A 122 21.15 2.20 1.02
C LYS A 122 19.90 2.84 0.35
N LYS A 123 18.80 2.11 0.16
CA LYS A 123 17.56 2.65 -0.45
C LYS A 123 16.64 3.23 0.61
N LYS A 124 15.97 4.33 0.25
CA LYS A 124 14.88 4.91 1.03
C LYS A 124 13.57 4.40 0.42
N ILE A 125 12.75 3.72 1.21
CA ILE A 125 11.54 3.06 0.76
C ILE A 125 10.31 3.83 1.24
N LEU A 126 9.39 4.11 0.33
CA LEU A 126 8.06 4.65 0.59
C LEU A 126 7.04 3.54 0.35
N LEU A 127 6.54 2.95 1.42
CA LEU A 127 5.43 1.99 1.34
C LEU A 127 4.14 2.76 1.09
N VAL A 128 3.32 2.30 0.16
CA VAL A 128 2.04 2.96 -0.17
C VAL A 128 0.88 1.98 -0.13
N ASP A 129 -0.28 2.46 0.35
CA ASP A 129 -1.53 1.70 0.38
C ASP A 129 -2.74 2.63 0.28
N ASP A 130 -3.93 2.09 -0.03
CA ASP A 130 -5.16 2.87 -0.12
C ASP A 130 -5.73 3.20 1.26
N VAL A 131 -5.98 2.21 2.12
CA VAL A 131 -6.65 2.40 3.43
C VAL A 131 -5.89 1.72 4.56
N TYR A 132 -5.54 2.50 5.57
CA TYR A 132 -5.06 1.96 6.84
C TYR A 132 -6.24 1.66 7.76
N THR A 133 -6.49 0.39 8.02
CA THR A 133 -7.49 -0.11 8.98
C THR A 133 -6.80 -0.62 10.24
N THR A 134 -6.49 -1.89 10.32
CA THR A 134 -5.77 -2.53 11.44
C THR A 134 -4.25 -2.33 11.36
N GLY A 135 -3.75 -1.95 10.20
CA GLY A 135 -2.33 -1.78 9.91
C GLY A 135 -1.54 -3.08 9.72
N SER A 136 -2.20 -4.24 9.70
CA SER A 136 -1.53 -5.54 9.56
C SER A 136 -0.69 -5.64 8.29
N THR A 137 -1.22 -5.19 7.14
CA THR A 137 -0.50 -5.13 5.86
C THR A 137 0.76 -4.27 5.98
N ILE A 138 0.60 -3.05 6.46
CA ILE A 138 1.71 -2.09 6.58
C ILE A 138 2.78 -2.58 7.57
N LYS A 139 2.39 -3.14 8.72
CA LYS A 139 3.34 -3.74 9.67
C LYS A 139 4.16 -4.87 9.04
N SER A 140 3.50 -5.75 8.31
CA SER A 140 4.18 -6.85 7.59
C SER A 140 5.13 -6.31 6.53
N MET A 141 4.73 -5.31 5.74
CA MET A 141 5.58 -4.69 4.72
C MET A 141 6.80 -4.00 5.34
N ILE A 142 6.61 -3.26 6.44
CA ILE A 142 7.72 -2.61 7.17
C ILE A 142 8.75 -3.65 7.60
N LYS A 143 8.31 -4.77 8.18
CA LYS A 143 9.18 -5.87 8.60
C LYS A 143 9.98 -6.40 7.41
N LEU A 144 9.31 -6.77 6.33
CA LEU A 144 9.93 -7.34 5.12
C LEU A 144 10.99 -6.42 4.50
N VAL A 145 10.69 -5.13 4.31
CA VAL A 145 11.67 -4.22 3.70
C VAL A 145 12.84 -3.90 4.62
N LYS A 146 12.63 -3.89 5.96
CA LYS A 146 13.72 -3.76 6.94
C LYS A 146 14.64 -4.99 6.93
N GLU A 147 14.09 -6.20 6.85
CA GLU A 147 14.85 -7.45 6.73
C GLU A 147 15.72 -7.47 5.45
N LYS A 148 15.29 -6.81 4.38
CA LYS A 148 16.07 -6.62 3.14
C LYS A 148 17.03 -5.41 3.19
N GLY A 149 17.24 -4.83 4.37
CA GLY A 149 18.26 -3.82 4.63
C GLY A 149 17.88 -2.38 4.24
N ALA A 150 16.59 -2.04 4.07
CA ALA A 150 16.16 -0.69 3.72
C ALA A 150 16.76 0.36 4.67
N LYS A 151 17.45 1.38 4.09
CA LYS A 151 18.11 2.45 4.85
C LYS A 151 17.14 3.32 5.63
N LYS A 152 15.99 3.58 5.07
CA LYS A 152 14.92 4.38 5.68
C LYS A 152 13.58 3.93 5.10
N VAL A 153 12.60 3.78 5.98
CA VAL A 153 11.23 3.42 5.59
C VAL A 153 10.29 4.54 6.02
N LYS A 154 9.38 4.92 5.14
CA LYS A 154 8.22 5.77 5.41
C LYS A 154 6.99 5.14 4.78
N VAL A 155 5.83 5.56 5.25
CA VAL A 155 4.54 5.07 4.74
C VAL A 155 3.71 6.25 4.28
N LEU A 156 3.08 6.13 3.11
CA LEU A 156 2.10 7.09 2.61
C LEU A 156 0.80 6.34 2.26
N LEU A 157 -0.26 6.73 2.91
CA LEU A 157 -1.59 6.13 2.77
C LEU A 157 -2.54 7.15 2.16
N MET A 158 -3.40 6.72 1.26
CA MET A 158 -4.45 7.58 0.76
C MET A 158 -5.39 7.94 1.92
N SER A 159 -5.82 6.97 2.74
CA SER A 159 -6.69 7.25 3.89
C SER A 159 -6.40 6.38 5.11
N LYS A 160 -6.88 6.84 6.27
CA LYS A 160 -6.82 6.12 7.55
C LYS A 160 -8.19 6.14 8.22
N THR A 161 -8.61 5.00 8.79
CA THR A 161 -9.82 4.94 9.61
C THR A 161 -9.69 5.84 10.84
N ILE A 162 -10.81 6.41 11.27
CA ILE A 162 -10.88 7.21 12.49
C ILE A 162 -10.97 6.24 13.66
N ASP A 163 -9.98 6.26 14.55
CA ASP A 163 -10.05 5.54 15.81
C ASP A 163 -11.04 6.26 16.73
N LEU A 164 -12.27 5.76 16.81
CA LEU A 164 -13.32 6.35 17.67
C LEU A 164 -13.03 6.17 19.17
N GLU A 165 -12.14 5.23 19.52
CA GLU A 165 -11.76 4.93 20.91
C GLU A 165 -10.80 5.93 21.57
N LYS A 166 -10.31 6.95 20.86
CA LYS A 166 -9.38 7.97 21.38
C LYS A 166 -10.03 9.34 21.58
N ARG A 167 -11.34 9.38 21.79
CA ARG A 167 -12.07 10.62 22.14
C ARG A 167 -12.58 10.57 23.59
N GLU A 168 -11.70 10.28 24.53
CA GLU A 168 -11.88 10.59 25.95
C GLU A 168 -10.73 11.49 26.41
#